data_223d13793bda72012adfb1ba5d613502
#
_entry.id   223d13793bda72012adfb1ba5d613502
#
_cell.length_a   1.000
_cell.length_b   1.000
_cell.length_c   1.000
_cell.angle_alpha   90.00
_cell.angle_beta   90.00
_cell.angle_gamma   90.00
#
_symmetry.space_group_name_H-M   'P 1'
#
loop_
_entity.id
_entity.type
_entity.pdbx_description
1 polymer ?
#
loop_
_entity_poly.entity_id
_entity_poly.type
_entity_poly.pdbx_seq_one_letter_code
_entity_poly.pdbx_strand_id
1 'polypeptide(L)'
;MTILGIETSCDETGAAVVSKTDDGIELLSQSLATSLNKHAQTGGIIPEVAAREQVKFIIPTIENTLKEAFGYTFSQKSPPPVDAIAVTYGPGLIGSLLVGVETAKTLSMHWSIPLIPVNHMYGHIYANFFHNSEIVFPALALVVSGGHTDLVLLTSHHKLTVLGGTRDDAAGEAFDKIGRLLGLPYPAGPTISHLAEKGDEKAFILPRPMIGSKDFSFSFSGLKTAVFNLLKKNNWNFNDKTFSEKNQQLLFDLCASVEYTIVSVLTRKTIAAAKEMKVKSVLLSGGVAANKNLRKTLHHEINNLAHSPYLSIPSPDLCTDNGAMIAAAGAYSKQRLHWTELSADPSLYY
;
A
#
# COMPACT_ATOMS: atom_id res chain seq x y z
N MET A 1 21.41 -14.03 1.93
CA MET A 1 21.57 -12.74 1.22
C MET A 1 20.86 -11.68 2.03
N THR A 2 21.58 -10.63 2.39
CA THR A 2 21.08 -9.54 3.26
C THR A 2 20.89 -8.27 2.44
N ILE A 3 19.72 -7.64 2.54
CA ILE A 3 19.33 -6.48 1.72
C ILE A 3 18.87 -5.35 2.61
N LEU A 4 19.42 -4.15 2.37
CA LEU A 4 18.88 -2.90 2.87
C LEU A 4 17.82 -2.39 1.88
N GLY A 5 16.57 -2.27 2.32
CA GLY A 5 15.48 -1.66 1.55
C GLY A 5 15.25 -0.22 1.95
N ILE A 6 15.01 0.65 0.96
CA ILE A 6 14.73 2.07 1.14
C ILE A 6 13.44 2.41 0.39
N GLU A 7 12.48 2.99 1.11
CA GLU A 7 11.18 3.45 0.59
C GLU A 7 11.01 4.94 0.84
N THR A 8 10.74 5.70 -0.23
CA THR A 8 10.47 7.14 -0.18
C THR A 8 9.51 7.60 -1.26
N SER A 9 8.60 6.74 -1.75
CA SER A 9 7.76 7.09 -2.91
C SER A 9 6.75 8.21 -2.66
N CYS A 10 6.35 8.43 -1.41
CA CYS A 10 5.27 9.35 -1.06
C CYS A 10 5.61 10.23 0.15
N ASP A 11 5.03 10.01 1.31
CA ASP A 11 5.19 10.83 2.52
C ASP A 11 5.87 10.08 3.68
N GLU A 12 6.08 8.79 3.53
CA GLU A 12 6.88 7.96 4.41
C GLU A 12 8.37 7.96 4.01
N THR A 13 9.22 7.74 5.02
CA THR A 13 10.64 7.45 4.86
C THR A 13 10.94 6.15 5.58
N GLY A 14 11.02 5.07 4.85
CA GLY A 14 11.22 3.73 5.40
C GLY A 14 12.58 3.15 5.07
N ALA A 15 13.21 2.50 6.05
CA ALA A 15 14.37 1.64 5.82
C ALA A 15 14.18 0.32 6.55
N ALA A 16 14.66 -0.77 5.97
CA ALA A 16 14.64 -2.09 6.61
C ALA A 16 15.81 -2.95 6.16
N VAL A 17 16.24 -3.87 7.00
CA VAL A 17 17.17 -4.93 6.64
C VAL A 17 16.44 -6.25 6.67
N VAL A 18 16.53 -6.99 5.57
CA VAL A 18 16.00 -8.36 5.48
C VAL A 18 17.10 -9.35 5.13
N SER A 19 16.95 -10.56 5.68
CA SER A 19 17.76 -11.72 5.30
C SER A 19 16.91 -12.69 4.48
N LYS A 20 17.42 -13.12 3.32
CA LYS A 20 16.83 -14.19 2.52
C LYS A 20 17.66 -15.44 2.68
N THR A 21 17.03 -16.50 3.14
CA THR A 21 17.55 -17.87 3.26
C THR A 21 16.78 -18.81 2.33
N ASP A 22 17.09 -20.09 2.37
CA ASP A 22 16.32 -21.12 1.66
C ASP A 22 14.92 -21.31 2.25
N ASP A 23 14.74 -20.99 3.54
CA ASP A 23 13.47 -21.10 4.28
C ASP A 23 12.54 -19.90 4.07
N GLY A 24 13.01 -18.81 3.40
CA GLY A 24 12.20 -17.62 3.13
C GLY A 24 12.90 -16.31 3.45
N ILE A 25 12.09 -15.29 3.74
CA ILE A 25 12.54 -13.92 4.08
C ILE A 25 12.27 -13.65 5.56
N GLU A 26 13.30 -13.15 6.24
CA GLU A 26 13.26 -12.72 7.63
C GLU A 26 13.52 -11.21 7.71
N LEU A 27 12.72 -10.49 8.49
CA LEU A 27 12.93 -9.07 8.82
C LEU A 27 13.88 -8.98 10.01
N LEU A 28 15.06 -8.41 9.81
CA LEU A 28 16.05 -8.21 10.88
C LEU A 28 15.79 -6.92 11.64
N SER A 29 15.46 -5.85 10.93
CA SER A 29 15.12 -4.54 11.52
C SER A 29 14.35 -3.68 10.55
N GLN A 30 13.57 -2.72 11.06
CA GLN A 30 12.99 -1.65 10.25
C GLN A 30 12.82 -0.37 11.06
N SER A 31 12.94 0.75 10.37
CA SER A 31 12.64 2.08 10.90
C SER A 31 11.77 2.84 9.92
N LEU A 32 10.82 3.60 10.44
CA LEU A 32 9.88 4.39 9.66
C LEU A 32 9.75 5.79 10.24
N ALA A 33 9.87 6.80 9.41
CA ALA A 33 9.51 8.18 9.72
C ALA A 33 8.42 8.64 8.76
N THR A 34 7.48 9.45 9.25
CA THR A 34 6.36 9.94 8.44
C THR A 34 6.18 11.44 8.59
N SER A 35 5.77 12.09 7.50
CA SER A 35 5.35 13.49 7.48
C SER A 35 3.83 13.67 7.55
N LEU A 36 3.08 12.60 7.82
CA LEU A 36 1.61 12.55 7.83
C LEU A 36 0.97 13.67 8.66
N ASN A 37 1.52 13.99 9.84
CA ASN A 37 0.99 15.06 10.70
C ASN A 37 0.97 16.44 10.02
N LYS A 38 1.90 16.71 9.08
CA LYS A 38 1.92 17.94 8.30
C LYS A 38 0.87 17.92 7.20
N HIS A 39 0.70 16.78 6.56
CA HIS A 39 -0.28 16.58 5.49
C HIS A 39 -1.73 16.52 6.02
N ALA A 40 -1.93 16.05 7.26
CA ALA A 40 -3.24 16.09 7.91
C ALA A 40 -3.79 17.54 8.05
N GLN A 41 -2.90 18.53 8.27
CA GLN A 41 -3.30 19.94 8.38
C GLN A 41 -3.78 20.52 7.04
N THR A 42 -3.30 20.00 5.92
CA THR A 42 -3.64 20.47 4.57
C THR A 42 -4.73 19.61 3.91
N GLY A 43 -5.11 18.51 4.55
CA GLY A 43 -6.11 17.56 4.04
C GLY A 43 -5.64 16.78 2.82
N GLY A 44 -4.34 16.59 2.66
CA GLY A 44 -3.73 15.80 1.58
C GLY A 44 -2.23 16.07 1.47
N ILE A 45 -1.54 15.22 0.69
CA ILE A 45 -0.08 15.27 0.54
C ILE A 45 0.32 16.46 -0.33
N ILE A 46 1.29 17.25 0.17
CA ILE A 46 1.97 18.31 -0.59
C ILE A 46 3.36 17.77 -0.97
N PRO A 47 3.63 17.50 -2.27
CA PRO A 47 4.85 16.82 -2.72
C PRO A 47 6.15 17.50 -2.27
N GLU A 48 6.21 18.83 -2.32
CA GLU A 48 7.40 19.57 -1.89
C GLU A 48 7.65 19.43 -0.37
N VAL A 49 6.58 19.41 0.44
CA VAL A 49 6.70 19.24 1.89
C VAL A 49 7.19 17.82 2.21
N ALA A 50 6.63 16.81 1.54
CA ALA A 50 7.06 15.42 1.70
C ALA A 50 8.57 15.27 1.43
N ALA A 51 9.04 15.70 0.26
CA ALA A 51 10.44 15.61 -0.12
C ALA A 51 11.38 16.35 0.86
N ARG A 52 11.01 17.55 1.33
CA ARG A 52 11.81 18.32 2.30
C ARG A 52 11.92 17.63 3.66
N GLU A 53 10.85 16.98 4.11
CA GLU A 53 10.89 16.21 5.36
C GLU A 53 11.73 14.94 5.20
N GLN A 54 11.60 14.26 4.08
CA GLN A 54 12.38 13.04 3.79
C GLN A 54 13.89 13.30 3.80
N VAL A 55 14.36 14.43 3.26
CA VAL A 55 15.78 14.81 3.35
C VAL A 55 16.28 14.86 4.80
N LYS A 56 15.43 15.24 5.77
CA LYS A 56 15.80 15.28 7.19
C LYS A 56 15.82 13.90 7.83
N PHE A 57 14.94 13.01 7.38
CA PHE A 57 14.72 11.72 8.03
C PHE A 57 15.51 10.56 7.41
N ILE A 58 15.90 10.64 6.14
CA ILE A 58 16.44 9.48 5.41
C ILE A 58 17.69 8.91 6.06
N ILE A 59 18.68 9.74 6.41
CA ILE A 59 19.93 9.28 7.03
C ILE A 59 19.71 8.74 8.45
N PRO A 60 19.00 9.44 9.36
CA PRO A 60 18.68 8.88 10.68
C PRO A 60 17.89 7.56 10.60
N THR A 61 16.94 7.44 9.67
CA THR A 61 16.15 6.21 9.50
C THR A 61 17.02 5.04 9.07
N ILE A 62 17.91 5.24 8.09
CA ILE A 62 18.84 4.19 7.63
C ILE A 62 19.82 3.82 8.74
N GLU A 63 20.40 4.80 9.44
CA GLU A 63 21.35 4.53 10.52
C GLU A 63 20.71 3.76 11.67
N ASN A 64 19.51 4.15 12.11
CA ASN A 64 18.77 3.42 13.14
C ASN A 64 18.51 1.96 12.73
N THR A 65 18.09 1.74 11.49
CA THR A 65 17.86 0.40 10.95
C THR A 65 19.13 -0.46 10.97
N LEU A 66 20.26 0.07 10.49
CA LEU A 66 21.53 -0.64 10.46
C LEU A 66 22.11 -0.87 11.87
N LYS A 67 21.89 0.08 12.77
CA LYS A 67 22.29 -0.03 14.17
C LYS A 67 21.52 -1.13 14.89
N GLU A 68 20.21 -1.22 14.65
CA GLU A 68 19.37 -2.26 15.25
C GLU A 68 19.72 -3.65 14.71
N ALA A 69 19.95 -3.78 13.39
CA ALA A 69 20.30 -5.05 12.78
C ALA A 69 21.70 -5.56 13.12
N PHE A 70 22.70 -4.66 13.19
CA PHE A 70 24.12 -5.04 13.20
C PHE A 70 24.99 -4.26 14.20
N GLY A 71 24.42 -3.30 14.95
CA GLY A 71 25.23 -2.35 15.74
C GLY A 71 26.05 -1.37 14.87
N TYR A 72 25.71 -1.23 13.58
CA TYR A 72 26.43 -0.40 12.64
C TYR A 72 26.06 1.08 12.78
N THR A 73 27.06 1.96 12.66
CA THR A 73 26.87 3.42 12.55
C THR A 73 27.73 3.97 11.41
N PHE A 74 27.34 5.10 10.85
CA PHE A 74 28.07 5.74 9.74
C PHE A 74 29.49 6.24 10.13
N SER A 75 29.84 6.22 11.41
CA SER A 75 31.22 6.51 11.87
C SER A 75 32.21 5.37 11.62
N GLN A 76 31.71 4.16 11.29
CA GLN A 76 32.56 3.00 11.01
C GLN A 76 33.18 3.11 9.61
N LYS A 77 34.45 2.66 9.48
CA LYS A 77 35.15 2.68 8.20
C LYS A 77 34.77 1.56 7.24
N SER A 78 34.39 0.41 7.78
CA SER A 78 33.91 -0.74 6.97
C SER A 78 32.44 -0.57 6.60
N PRO A 79 32.00 -1.06 5.43
CA PRO A 79 30.59 -1.07 5.08
C PRO A 79 29.77 -1.97 6.03
N PRO A 80 28.44 -1.75 6.16
CA PRO A 80 27.57 -2.68 6.86
C PRO A 80 27.51 -4.04 6.15
N PRO A 81 27.17 -5.13 6.87
CA PRO A 81 27.12 -6.48 6.28
C PRO A 81 25.83 -6.70 5.46
N VAL A 82 25.64 -5.87 4.42
CA VAL A 82 24.56 -6.00 3.46
C VAL A 82 25.12 -6.29 2.06
N ASP A 83 24.45 -7.17 1.33
CA ASP A 83 24.89 -7.63 0.00
C ASP A 83 24.42 -6.70 -1.13
N ALA A 84 23.32 -5.95 -0.90
CA ALA A 84 22.76 -5.01 -1.88
C ALA A 84 21.85 -3.98 -1.20
N ILE A 85 21.60 -2.85 -1.90
CA ILE A 85 20.61 -1.85 -1.51
C ILE A 85 19.45 -1.94 -2.51
N ALA A 86 18.24 -2.26 -2.02
CA ALA A 86 17.01 -2.17 -2.77
C ALA A 86 16.37 -0.80 -2.53
N VAL A 87 15.94 -0.11 -3.57
CA VAL A 87 15.33 1.21 -3.44
C VAL A 87 14.17 1.37 -4.38
N THR A 88 13.10 1.99 -3.91
CA THR A 88 11.99 2.37 -4.75
C THR A 88 12.42 3.44 -5.73
N TYR A 89 12.29 3.12 -7.05
CA TYR A 89 12.61 4.09 -8.10
C TYR A 89 11.36 4.61 -8.83
N GLY A 90 10.20 4.03 -8.56
CA GLY A 90 8.89 4.40 -9.11
C GLY A 90 7.84 3.31 -8.88
N PRO A 91 6.54 3.64 -9.13
CA PRO A 91 5.99 5.00 -9.25
C PRO A 91 6.02 5.77 -7.93
N GLY A 92 5.77 7.09 -7.99
CA GLY A 92 5.71 7.96 -6.81
C GLY A 92 5.91 9.43 -7.10
N LEU A 93 6.00 10.23 -6.05
CA LEU A 93 6.27 11.66 -6.14
C LEU A 93 7.74 11.87 -6.51
N ILE A 94 8.00 12.55 -7.64
CA ILE A 94 9.38 12.68 -8.16
C ILE A 94 10.38 13.23 -7.14
N GLY A 95 10.00 14.26 -6.36
CA GLY A 95 10.86 14.83 -5.33
C GLY A 95 11.20 13.82 -4.23
N SER A 96 10.23 13.04 -3.81
CA SER A 96 10.35 11.97 -2.82
C SER A 96 11.21 10.81 -3.33
N LEU A 97 10.95 10.33 -4.55
CA LEU A 97 11.75 9.28 -5.19
C LEU A 97 13.23 9.69 -5.31
N LEU A 98 13.50 10.95 -5.71
CA LEU A 98 14.88 11.44 -5.82
C LEU A 98 15.62 11.39 -4.49
N VAL A 99 14.97 11.68 -3.36
CA VAL A 99 15.62 11.58 -2.04
C VAL A 99 16.11 10.15 -1.78
N GLY A 100 15.27 9.14 -2.00
CA GLY A 100 15.64 7.74 -1.81
C GLY A 100 16.69 7.25 -2.82
N VAL A 101 16.45 7.51 -4.10
CA VAL A 101 17.33 7.06 -5.19
C VAL A 101 18.73 7.65 -5.07
N GLU A 102 18.88 8.96 -4.87
CA GLU A 102 20.20 9.59 -4.77
C GLU A 102 20.92 9.21 -3.46
N THR A 103 20.18 8.98 -2.38
CA THR A 103 20.75 8.42 -1.14
C THR A 103 21.26 7.00 -1.39
N ALA A 104 20.47 6.13 -2.01
CA ALA A 104 20.86 4.75 -2.32
C ALA A 104 22.08 4.71 -3.26
N LYS A 105 22.16 5.58 -4.28
CA LYS A 105 23.31 5.70 -5.18
C LYS A 105 24.56 6.12 -4.42
N THR A 106 24.45 7.10 -3.52
CA THR A 106 25.57 7.57 -2.71
C THR A 106 26.11 6.47 -1.79
N LEU A 107 25.21 5.73 -1.12
CA LEU A 107 25.59 4.60 -0.27
C LEU A 107 26.20 3.46 -1.07
N SER A 108 25.61 3.12 -2.22
CA SER A 108 26.14 2.10 -3.15
C SER A 108 27.56 2.43 -3.62
N MET A 109 27.80 3.67 -4.01
CA MET A 109 29.12 4.15 -4.41
C MET A 109 30.12 4.06 -3.23
N HIS A 110 29.72 4.52 -2.05
CA HIS A 110 30.59 4.56 -0.86
C HIS A 110 30.92 3.16 -0.33
N TRP A 111 29.96 2.25 -0.30
CA TRP A 111 30.14 0.88 0.19
C TRP A 111 30.58 -0.11 -0.86
N SER A 112 30.59 0.28 -2.15
CA SER A 112 30.92 -0.58 -3.30
C SER A 112 30.01 -1.81 -3.39
N ILE A 113 28.70 -1.63 -3.13
CA ILE A 113 27.66 -2.67 -3.21
C ILE A 113 26.61 -2.33 -4.29
N PRO A 114 26.00 -3.32 -4.97
CA PRO A 114 25.07 -3.08 -6.06
C PRO A 114 23.71 -2.52 -5.59
N LEU A 115 23.04 -1.82 -6.51
CA LEU A 115 21.65 -1.39 -6.36
C LEU A 115 20.68 -2.41 -6.96
N ILE A 116 19.51 -2.47 -6.35
CA ILE A 116 18.36 -3.21 -6.87
C ILE A 116 17.21 -2.21 -7.05
N PRO A 117 16.83 -1.88 -8.30
CA PRO A 117 15.66 -1.06 -8.55
C PRO A 117 14.40 -1.83 -8.19
N VAL A 118 13.53 -1.23 -7.40
CA VAL A 118 12.26 -1.85 -7.01
C VAL A 118 11.10 -0.96 -7.42
N ASN A 119 10.16 -1.56 -8.15
CA ASN A 119 8.86 -0.94 -8.37
C ASN A 119 8.06 -0.97 -7.05
N HIS A 120 7.54 0.19 -6.63
CA HIS A 120 6.78 0.35 -5.39
C HIS A 120 5.61 -0.65 -5.26
N MET A 121 4.89 -0.89 -6.36
CA MET A 121 3.76 -1.83 -6.36
C MET A 121 4.22 -3.28 -6.16
N TYR A 122 5.41 -3.63 -6.68
CA TYR A 122 6.03 -4.92 -6.37
C TYR A 122 6.37 -5.03 -4.90
N GLY A 123 6.85 -3.94 -4.28
CA GLY A 123 7.06 -3.88 -2.84
C GLY A 123 5.81 -4.33 -2.08
N HIS A 124 4.67 -3.71 -2.34
CA HIS A 124 3.41 -4.10 -1.70
C HIS A 124 3.04 -5.57 -1.91
N ILE A 125 3.23 -6.11 -3.11
CA ILE A 125 2.96 -7.53 -3.37
C ILE A 125 3.91 -8.41 -2.54
N TYR A 126 5.20 -8.07 -2.51
CA TYR A 126 6.22 -8.88 -1.84
C TYR A 126 6.20 -8.79 -0.32
N ALA A 127 5.48 -7.83 0.28
CA ALA A 127 5.16 -7.83 1.70
C ALA A 127 4.45 -9.11 2.18
N ASN A 128 3.79 -9.84 1.26
CA ASN A 128 3.15 -11.12 1.55
C ASN A 128 4.12 -12.29 1.73
N PHE A 129 5.37 -12.15 1.33
CA PHE A 129 6.33 -13.26 1.32
C PHE A 129 7.16 -13.38 2.62
N PHE A 130 6.91 -12.51 3.61
CA PHE A 130 7.52 -12.67 4.93
C PHE A 130 6.95 -13.88 5.65
N HIS A 131 7.82 -14.77 6.11
CA HIS A 131 7.47 -15.99 6.87
C HIS A 131 6.38 -16.86 6.19
N ASN A 132 6.30 -16.81 4.86
CA ASN A 132 5.18 -17.42 4.14
C ASN A 132 5.65 -18.30 2.97
N SER A 133 5.91 -19.57 3.30
CA SER A 133 6.26 -20.63 2.33
C SER A 133 5.05 -21.21 1.59
N GLU A 134 3.82 -20.84 1.97
CA GLU A 134 2.59 -21.45 1.42
C GLU A 134 2.09 -20.79 0.14
N ILE A 135 2.68 -19.65 -0.27
CA ILE A 135 2.31 -18.98 -1.52
C ILE A 135 2.74 -19.80 -2.72
N VAL A 136 1.76 -20.26 -3.49
CA VAL A 136 1.97 -21.09 -4.69
C VAL A 136 1.45 -20.34 -5.92
N PHE A 137 2.24 -20.35 -7.00
CA PHE A 137 1.84 -19.77 -8.29
C PHE A 137 0.92 -20.73 -9.10
N PRO A 138 0.03 -20.20 -9.96
CA PRO A 138 -0.24 -18.77 -10.14
C PRO A 138 -0.91 -18.15 -8.91
N ALA A 139 -0.52 -16.92 -8.57
CA ALA A 139 -1.06 -16.13 -7.48
C ALA A 139 -1.72 -14.86 -8.02
N LEU A 140 -2.82 -14.42 -7.42
CA LEU A 140 -3.51 -13.17 -7.74
C LEU A 140 -3.30 -12.17 -6.62
N ALA A 141 -2.68 -11.04 -6.91
CA ALA A 141 -2.56 -9.94 -5.96
C ALA A 141 -3.66 -8.89 -6.20
N LEU A 142 -4.40 -8.56 -5.13
CA LEU A 142 -5.19 -7.35 -5.03
C LEU A 142 -4.34 -6.29 -4.35
N VAL A 143 -3.86 -5.30 -5.10
CA VAL A 143 -3.07 -4.20 -4.59
C VAL A 143 -3.97 -2.99 -4.42
N VAL A 144 -4.20 -2.58 -3.16
CA VAL A 144 -5.18 -1.54 -2.82
C VAL A 144 -4.55 -0.52 -1.86
N SER A 145 -4.30 0.69 -2.35
CA SER A 145 -3.67 1.77 -1.57
C SER A 145 -4.39 3.11 -1.77
N GLY A 146 -3.80 4.19 -1.29
CA GLY A 146 -4.27 5.56 -1.54
C GLY A 146 -4.27 5.92 -3.03
N GLY A 147 -3.28 5.46 -3.79
CA GLY A 147 -3.12 5.79 -5.21
C GLY A 147 -3.45 4.67 -6.20
N HIS A 148 -3.56 3.43 -5.74
CA HIS A 148 -3.68 2.27 -6.64
C HIS A 148 -4.81 1.34 -6.23
N THR A 149 -5.43 0.71 -7.23
CA THR A 149 -6.39 -0.39 -7.04
C THR A 149 -6.29 -1.30 -8.24
N ASP A 150 -5.50 -2.37 -8.12
CA ASP A 150 -5.11 -3.24 -9.22
C ASP A 150 -5.26 -4.72 -8.88
N LEU A 151 -5.61 -5.52 -9.88
CA LEU A 151 -5.53 -6.97 -9.86
C LEU A 151 -4.36 -7.42 -10.72
N VAL A 152 -3.39 -8.07 -10.12
CA VAL A 152 -2.15 -8.50 -10.76
C VAL A 152 -1.99 -10.00 -10.64
N LEU A 153 -1.86 -10.68 -11.77
CA LEU A 153 -1.59 -12.12 -11.84
C LEU A 153 -0.06 -12.37 -11.84
N LEU A 154 0.39 -13.15 -10.89
CA LEU A 154 1.77 -13.62 -10.84
C LEU A 154 1.82 -15.09 -11.28
N THR A 155 2.50 -15.40 -12.36
CA THR A 155 2.77 -16.78 -12.78
C THR A 155 4.11 -17.30 -12.25
N SER A 156 4.99 -16.40 -11.83
CA SER A 156 6.24 -16.64 -11.11
C SER A 156 6.71 -15.33 -10.47
N HIS A 157 7.79 -15.35 -9.67
CA HIS A 157 8.40 -14.13 -9.10
C HIS A 157 8.82 -13.07 -10.13
N HIS A 158 8.98 -13.45 -11.40
CA HIS A 158 9.48 -12.55 -12.45
C HIS A 158 8.48 -12.31 -13.57
N LYS A 159 7.26 -12.82 -13.43
CA LYS A 159 6.25 -12.70 -14.49
C LYS A 159 4.92 -12.28 -13.89
N LEU A 160 4.65 -10.99 -14.01
CA LEU A 160 3.43 -10.33 -13.57
C LEU A 160 2.62 -9.87 -14.79
N THR A 161 1.31 -9.87 -14.66
CA THR A 161 0.38 -9.37 -15.67
C THR A 161 -0.75 -8.63 -14.96
N VAL A 162 -0.96 -7.37 -15.28
CA VAL A 162 -2.08 -6.59 -14.78
C VAL A 162 -3.35 -7.06 -15.47
N LEU A 163 -4.31 -7.57 -14.73
CA LEU A 163 -5.61 -8.02 -15.23
C LEU A 163 -6.61 -6.87 -15.33
N GLY A 164 -6.52 -5.90 -14.43
CA GLY A 164 -7.35 -4.72 -14.39
C GLY A 164 -6.94 -3.80 -13.26
N GLY A 165 -7.22 -2.51 -13.42
CA GLY A 165 -6.93 -1.47 -12.46
C GLY A 165 -8.09 -0.47 -12.37
N THR A 166 -7.96 0.51 -11.48
CA THR A 166 -8.97 1.57 -11.43
C THR A 166 -8.89 2.47 -12.65
N ARG A 167 -10.05 2.88 -13.15
CA ARG A 167 -10.18 3.82 -14.28
C ARG A 167 -10.26 5.29 -13.84
N ASP A 168 -10.39 5.49 -12.53
CA ASP A 168 -10.53 6.81 -11.92
C ASP A 168 -9.92 6.81 -10.51
N ASP A 169 -10.66 7.18 -9.47
CA ASP A 169 -10.17 7.19 -8.10
C ASP A 169 -9.77 5.78 -7.63
N ALA A 170 -8.66 5.66 -6.91
CA ALA A 170 -8.33 4.46 -6.16
C ALA A 170 -9.27 4.28 -4.95
N ALA A 171 -9.36 3.07 -4.41
CA ALA A 171 -10.24 2.79 -3.28
C ALA A 171 -9.87 3.60 -2.03
N GLY A 172 -8.58 3.76 -1.72
CA GLY A 172 -8.12 4.59 -0.61
C GLY A 172 -8.42 6.07 -0.84
N GLU A 173 -8.19 6.56 -2.05
CA GLU A 173 -8.56 7.93 -2.45
C GLU A 173 -10.08 8.17 -2.33
N ALA A 174 -10.91 7.19 -2.67
CA ALA A 174 -12.36 7.27 -2.50
C ALA A 174 -12.74 7.39 -1.01
N PHE A 175 -12.11 6.61 -0.12
CA PHE A 175 -12.28 6.77 1.33
C PHE A 175 -11.93 8.18 1.79
N ASP A 176 -10.81 8.73 1.36
CA ASP A 176 -10.33 10.05 1.78
C ASP A 176 -11.22 11.19 1.24
N LYS A 177 -11.62 11.11 -0.03
CA LYS A 177 -12.53 12.09 -0.64
C LYS A 177 -13.91 12.09 0.01
N ILE A 178 -14.44 10.92 0.35
CA ILE A 178 -15.72 10.79 1.05
C ILE A 178 -15.57 11.23 2.50
N GLY A 179 -14.50 10.85 3.19
CA GLY A 179 -14.23 11.28 4.55
C GLY A 179 -14.19 12.78 4.70
N ARG A 180 -13.59 13.48 3.72
CA ARG A 180 -13.60 14.96 3.68
C ARG A 180 -15.03 15.53 3.57
N LEU A 181 -15.93 14.89 2.80
CA LEU A 181 -17.34 15.30 2.74
C LEU A 181 -18.06 15.10 4.09
N LEU A 182 -17.64 14.08 4.85
CA LEU A 182 -18.18 13.73 6.17
C LEU A 182 -17.48 14.48 7.33
N GLY A 183 -16.58 15.44 7.05
CA GLY A 183 -15.85 16.19 8.07
C GLY A 183 -14.83 15.36 8.86
N LEU A 184 -14.39 14.22 8.32
CA LEU A 184 -13.44 13.32 8.98
C LEU A 184 -11.99 13.73 8.70
N PRO A 185 -11.05 13.42 9.63
CA PRO A 185 -9.64 13.76 9.45
C PRO A 185 -9.00 12.94 8.31
N TYR A 186 -7.89 13.45 7.76
CA TYR A 186 -7.05 12.75 6.80
C TYR A 186 -5.91 11.98 7.51
N PRO A 187 -5.61 10.72 7.12
CA PRO A 187 -6.34 9.89 6.15
C PRO A 187 -7.68 9.38 6.73
N ALA A 188 -8.72 9.37 5.91
CA ALA A 188 -10.06 9.07 6.38
C ALA A 188 -10.41 7.57 6.42
N GLY A 189 -9.70 6.74 5.65
CA GLY A 189 -9.95 5.29 5.60
C GLY A 189 -10.05 4.62 6.96
N PRO A 190 -9.04 4.72 7.85
CA PRO A 190 -9.08 4.14 9.19
C PRO A 190 -10.24 4.67 10.05
N THR A 191 -10.53 5.97 9.95
CA THR A 191 -11.63 6.60 10.70
C THR A 191 -12.98 6.11 10.21
N ILE A 192 -13.20 6.02 8.89
CA ILE A 192 -14.44 5.47 8.31
C ILE A 192 -14.63 4.02 8.79
N SER A 193 -13.59 3.17 8.73
CA SER A 193 -13.67 1.79 9.18
C SER A 193 -14.03 1.66 10.67
N HIS A 194 -13.44 2.51 11.52
CA HIS A 194 -13.75 2.50 12.93
C HIS A 194 -15.20 2.92 13.22
N LEU A 195 -15.70 3.97 12.53
CA LEU A 195 -17.09 4.42 12.68
C LEU A 195 -18.08 3.43 12.08
N ALA A 196 -17.73 2.77 10.99
CA ALA A 196 -18.54 1.74 10.33
C ALA A 196 -18.86 0.54 11.24
N GLU A 197 -17.99 0.21 12.20
CA GLU A 197 -18.23 -0.86 13.17
C GLU A 197 -19.50 -0.62 14.02
N LYS A 198 -20.02 0.64 14.09
CA LYS A 198 -21.17 1.07 14.88
C LYS A 198 -22.42 1.34 14.05
N GLY A 199 -22.31 1.25 12.71
CA GLY A 199 -23.36 1.60 11.77
C GLY A 199 -24.00 0.40 11.08
N ASP A 200 -25.12 0.64 10.41
CA ASP A 200 -25.78 -0.33 9.54
C ASP A 200 -25.24 -0.19 8.09
N GLU A 201 -24.58 -1.23 7.59
CA GLU A 201 -24.03 -1.27 6.23
C GLU A 201 -25.10 -1.19 5.13
N LYS A 202 -26.37 -1.45 5.45
CA LYS A 202 -27.53 -1.44 4.54
C LYS A 202 -28.39 -0.20 4.66
N ALA A 203 -28.07 0.72 5.56
CA ALA A 203 -28.82 1.95 5.76
C ALA A 203 -28.94 2.80 4.49
N PHE A 204 -27.89 2.81 3.66
CA PHE A 204 -27.87 3.56 2.39
C PHE A 204 -27.47 2.65 1.22
N ILE A 205 -28.32 2.66 0.19
CA ILE A 205 -28.00 1.95 -1.08
C ILE A 205 -27.14 2.90 -1.93
N LEU A 206 -25.83 2.63 -1.94
CA LEU A 206 -24.87 3.38 -2.74
C LEU A 206 -24.53 2.64 -4.04
N PRO A 207 -24.19 3.35 -5.12
CA PRO A 207 -23.83 2.73 -6.38
C PRO A 207 -22.52 1.94 -6.25
N ARG A 208 -22.47 0.82 -6.96
CA ARG A 208 -21.29 -0.05 -7.07
C ARG A 208 -20.80 -0.04 -8.52
N PRO A 209 -20.00 0.98 -8.91
CA PRO A 209 -19.59 1.11 -10.30
C PRO A 209 -18.84 -0.13 -10.77
N MET A 210 -19.06 -0.49 -12.05
CA MET A 210 -18.41 -1.60 -12.73
C MET A 210 -18.50 -2.98 -12.07
N ILE A 211 -19.32 -3.17 -11.02
CA ILE A 211 -19.43 -4.47 -10.33
C ILE A 211 -19.92 -5.60 -11.26
N GLY A 212 -20.67 -5.28 -12.30
CA GLY A 212 -21.18 -6.21 -13.31
C GLY A 212 -20.41 -6.17 -14.64
N SER A 213 -19.32 -5.39 -14.78
CA SER A 213 -18.54 -5.38 -16.01
C SER A 213 -17.80 -6.71 -16.19
N LYS A 214 -17.58 -7.10 -17.44
CA LYS A 214 -16.89 -8.37 -17.77
C LYS A 214 -15.39 -8.32 -17.55
N ASP A 215 -14.82 -7.12 -17.47
CA ASP A 215 -13.40 -6.90 -17.16
C ASP A 215 -13.13 -6.85 -15.65
N PHE A 216 -11.87 -6.83 -15.26
CA PHE A 216 -11.43 -6.74 -13.88
C PHE A 216 -11.10 -5.29 -13.43
N SER A 217 -11.50 -4.29 -14.22
CA SER A 217 -11.29 -2.88 -13.88
C SER A 217 -12.20 -2.42 -12.75
N PHE A 218 -11.76 -1.39 -12.03
CA PHE A 218 -12.49 -0.73 -10.94
C PHE A 218 -12.90 0.70 -11.31
N SER A 219 -13.80 1.28 -10.55
CA SER A 219 -14.13 2.71 -10.57
C SER A 219 -14.78 3.10 -9.25
N PHE A 220 -14.36 4.22 -8.66
CA PHE A 220 -14.89 4.72 -7.39
C PHE A 220 -15.29 6.19 -7.40
N SER A 221 -14.98 6.97 -8.45
CA SER A 221 -15.34 8.41 -8.53
C SER A 221 -16.84 8.67 -8.44
N GLY A 222 -17.66 7.76 -8.99
CA GLY A 222 -19.12 7.84 -8.90
C GLY A 222 -19.65 7.70 -7.47
N LEU A 223 -18.95 6.99 -6.58
CA LEU A 223 -19.36 6.80 -5.19
C LEU A 223 -19.28 8.12 -4.41
N LYS A 224 -18.20 8.88 -4.56
CA LYS A 224 -18.08 10.24 -3.97
C LYS A 224 -19.24 11.14 -4.37
N THR A 225 -19.57 11.14 -5.67
CA THR A 225 -20.66 11.96 -6.20
C THR A 225 -22.01 11.54 -5.64
N ALA A 226 -22.24 10.23 -5.46
CA ALA A 226 -23.47 9.72 -4.87
C ALA A 226 -23.62 10.16 -3.41
N VAL A 227 -22.56 10.05 -2.60
CA VAL A 227 -22.55 10.53 -1.21
C VAL A 227 -22.79 12.06 -1.17
N PHE A 228 -22.08 12.84 -1.99
CA PHE A 228 -22.28 14.29 -2.07
C PHE A 228 -23.74 14.66 -2.37
N ASN A 229 -24.35 13.99 -3.36
CA ASN A 229 -25.76 14.24 -3.73
C ASN A 229 -26.73 13.84 -2.61
N LEU A 230 -26.43 12.75 -1.88
CA LEU A 230 -27.23 12.31 -0.73
C LEU A 230 -27.20 13.36 0.39
N LEU A 231 -26.00 13.87 0.73
CA LEU A 231 -25.82 14.94 1.72
C LEU A 231 -26.55 16.21 1.32
N LYS A 232 -26.40 16.65 0.07
CA LYS A 232 -27.04 17.85 -0.47
C LYS A 232 -28.56 17.74 -0.47
N LYS A 233 -29.11 16.61 -0.91
CA LYS A 233 -30.57 16.39 -0.97
C LYS A 233 -31.24 16.48 0.39
N ASN A 234 -30.54 16.05 1.45
CA ASN A 234 -31.08 16.03 2.82
C ASN A 234 -30.62 17.22 3.66
N ASN A 235 -29.84 18.14 3.10
CA ASN A 235 -29.23 19.27 3.82
C ASN A 235 -28.34 18.83 4.99
N TRP A 236 -27.63 17.71 4.86
CA TRP A 236 -26.73 17.18 5.88
C TRP A 236 -25.33 17.78 5.74
N ASN A 237 -24.84 18.41 6.81
CA ASN A 237 -23.53 19.05 6.84
C ASN A 237 -22.68 18.57 8.02
N PHE A 238 -21.93 17.52 7.85
CA PHE A 238 -21.05 16.95 8.92
C PHE A 238 -19.82 17.82 9.20
N ASN A 239 -19.52 18.82 8.37
CA ASN A 239 -18.49 19.82 8.69
C ASN A 239 -19.01 20.86 9.72
N ASP A 240 -20.33 20.93 9.95
CA ASP A 240 -20.90 21.62 11.07
C ASP A 240 -20.82 20.72 12.31
N LYS A 241 -20.07 21.15 13.31
CA LYS A 241 -19.80 20.38 14.52
C LYS A 241 -21.11 20.07 15.28
N THR A 242 -22.02 21.03 15.34
CA THR A 242 -23.33 20.87 16.03
C THR A 242 -24.18 19.83 15.31
N PHE A 243 -24.20 19.84 13.98
CA PHE A 243 -24.92 18.83 13.19
C PHE A 243 -24.31 17.44 13.40
N SER A 244 -22.99 17.31 13.30
CA SER A 244 -22.26 16.06 13.44
C SER A 244 -22.47 15.43 14.82
N GLU A 245 -22.38 16.21 15.89
CA GLU A 245 -22.60 15.72 17.28
C GLU A 245 -24.02 15.21 17.51
N LYS A 246 -25.03 15.85 16.91
CA LYS A 246 -26.43 15.45 17.03
C LYS A 246 -26.83 14.25 16.15
N ASN A 247 -26.07 13.96 15.11
CA ASN A 247 -26.40 12.96 14.10
C ASN A 247 -25.34 11.85 13.99
N GLN A 248 -24.77 11.45 15.12
CA GLN A 248 -23.69 10.45 15.14
C GLN A 248 -24.09 9.09 14.53
N GLN A 249 -25.31 8.60 14.81
CA GLN A 249 -25.76 7.33 14.22
C GLN A 249 -25.85 7.42 12.70
N LEU A 250 -26.33 8.55 12.17
CA LEU A 250 -26.37 8.81 10.74
C LEU A 250 -24.96 8.80 10.10
N LEU A 251 -23.96 9.36 10.80
CA LEU A 251 -22.56 9.29 10.37
C LEU A 251 -22.03 7.87 10.38
N PHE A 252 -22.34 7.07 11.42
CA PHE A 252 -21.94 5.67 11.50
C PHE A 252 -22.54 4.84 10.36
N ASP A 253 -23.82 5.02 10.07
CA ASP A 253 -24.52 4.33 9.01
C ASP A 253 -23.99 4.70 7.62
N LEU A 254 -23.66 5.98 7.40
CA LEU A 254 -22.99 6.43 6.15
C LEU A 254 -21.61 5.79 6.00
N CYS A 255 -20.79 5.79 7.06
CA CYS A 255 -19.48 5.16 7.05
C CYS A 255 -19.59 3.66 6.76
N ALA A 256 -20.53 2.96 7.40
CA ALA A 256 -20.76 1.53 7.18
C ALA A 256 -21.21 1.22 5.75
N SER A 257 -22.15 2.00 5.20
CA SER A 257 -22.61 1.83 3.81
C SER A 257 -21.53 2.13 2.77
N VAL A 258 -20.67 3.12 3.01
CA VAL A 258 -19.51 3.45 2.16
C VAL A 258 -18.49 2.31 2.19
N GLU A 259 -18.07 1.88 3.37
CA GLU A 259 -17.11 0.77 3.52
C GLU A 259 -17.64 -0.51 2.86
N TYR A 260 -18.88 -0.90 3.16
CA TYR A 260 -19.52 -2.06 2.54
C TYR A 260 -19.52 -1.99 1.01
N THR A 261 -19.81 -0.82 0.45
CA THR A 261 -19.83 -0.60 -1.00
C THR A 261 -18.45 -0.84 -1.61
N ILE A 262 -17.40 -0.23 -1.06
CA ILE A 262 -16.03 -0.38 -1.56
C ILE A 262 -15.56 -1.83 -1.39
N VAL A 263 -15.70 -2.41 -0.20
CA VAL A 263 -15.31 -3.79 0.10
C VAL A 263 -16.02 -4.79 -0.80
N SER A 264 -17.32 -4.59 -1.07
CA SER A 264 -18.09 -5.49 -1.94
C SER A 264 -17.59 -5.48 -3.38
N VAL A 265 -17.19 -4.31 -3.93
CA VAL A 265 -16.64 -4.20 -5.28
C VAL A 265 -15.27 -4.87 -5.37
N LEU A 266 -14.36 -4.56 -4.41
CA LEU A 266 -13.03 -5.15 -4.35
C LEU A 266 -13.10 -6.67 -4.26
N THR A 267 -13.88 -7.18 -3.32
CA THR A 267 -14.02 -8.63 -3.09
C THR A 267 -14.61 -9.34 -4.31
N ARG A 268 -15.72 -8.83 -4.86
CA ARG A 268 -16.38 -9.50 -6.00
C ARG A 268 -15.49 -9.60 -7.22
N LYS A 269 -14.74 -8.54 -7.55
CA LYS A 269 -13.78 -8.55 -8.68
C LYS A 269 -12.61 -9.49 -8.43
N THR A 270 -12.06 -9.50 -7.22
CA THR A 270 -10.98 -10.41 -6.84
C THR A 270 -11.40 -11.87 -6.94
N ILE A 271 -12.59 -12.21 -6.43
CA ILE A 271 -13.13 -13.57 -6.50
C ILE A 271 -13.42 -14.00 -7.95
N ALA A 272 -13.95 -13.09 -8.78
CA ALA A 272 -14.16 -13.36 -10.19
C ALA A 272 -12.84 -13.67 -10.92
N ALA A 273 -11.82 -12.85 -10.70
CA ALA A 273 -10.48 -13.06 -11.27
C ALA A 273 -9.83 -14.35 -10.76
N ALA A 274 -9.93 -14.63 -9.46
CA ALA A 274 -9.37 -15.84 -8.86
C ALA A 274 -9.98 -17.12 -9.46
N LYS A 275 -11.31 -17.12 -9.71
CA LYS A 275 -12.02 -18.22 -10.37
C LYS A 275 -11.58 -18.41 -11.81
N GLU A 276 -11.57 -17.32 -12.59
CA GLU A 276 -11.25 -17.34 -14.01
C GLU A 276 -9.81 -17.77 -14.27
N MET A 277 -8.86 -17.22 -13.49
CA MET A 277 -7.42 -17.54 -13.60
C MET A 277 -7.03 -18.84 -12.89
N LYS A 278 -7.94 -19.48 -12.16
CA LYS A 278 -7.69 -20.73 -11.40
C LYS A 278 -6.45 -20.64 -10.53
N VAL A 279 -6.31 -19.51 -9.81
CA VAL A 279 -5.11 -19.24 -9.01
C VAL A 279 -5.03 -20.15 -7.79
N LYS A 280 -3.80 -20.42 -7.35
CA LYS A 280 -3.53 -21.23 -6.16
C LYS A 280 -3.39 -20.38 -4.90
N SER A 281 -3.06 -19.10 -5.07
CA SER A 281 -2.98 -18.15 -3.95
C SER A 281 -3.63 -16.82 -4.31
N VAL A 282 -4.18 -16.13 -3.31
CA VAL A 282 -4.64 -14.74 -3.38
C VAL A 282 -3.85 -13.93 -2.37
N LEU A 283 -3.28 -12.82 -2.81
CA LEU A 283 -2.46 -11.92 -2.01
C LEU A 283 -3.21 -10.60 -1.84
N LEU A 284 -3.42 -10.15 -0.61
CA LEU A 284 -3.96 -8.82 -0.33
C LEU A 284 -2.81 -7.88 0.02
N SER A 285 -2.73 -6.71 -0.61
CA SER A 285 -1.58 -5.81 -0.52
C SER A 285 -1.98 -4.34 -0.50
N GLY A 286 -1.11 -3.47 0.02
CA GLY A 286 -1.31 -2.02 0.09
C GLY A 286 -2.04 -1.56 1.35
N GLY A 287 -2.06 -0.24 1.60
CA GLY A 287 -2.56 0.34 2.86
C GLY A 287 -4.02 -0.01 3.18
N VAL A 288 -4.89 -0.11 2.16
CA VAL A 288 -6.30 -0.51 2.36
C VAL A 288 -6.42 -1.99 2.77
N ALA A 289 -5.37 -2.80 2.56
CA ALA A 289 -5.31 -4.18 3.07
C ALA A 289 -5.36 -4.26 4.61
N ALA A 290 -5.11 -3.17 5.33
CA ALA A 290 -5.30 -3.09 6.77
C ALA A 290 -6.79 -3.07 7.20
N ASN A 291 -7.72 -2.80 6.27
CA ASN A 291 -9.15 -2.75 6.55
C ASN A 291 -9.68 -4.11 7.01
N LYS A 292 -10.21 -4.17 8.24
CA LYS A 292 -10.69 -5.41 8.87
C LYS A 292 -11.84 -6.07 8.11
N ASN A 293 -12.77 -5.26 7.59
CA ASN A 293 -13.93 -5.76 6.86
C ASN A 293 -13.53 -6.39 5.53
N LEU A 294 -12.59 -5.76 4.79
CA LEU A 294 -12.02 -6.33 3.56
C LEU A 294 -11.33 -7.68 3.83
N ARG A 295 -10.49 -7.76 4.86
CA ARG A 295 -9.82 -9.01 5.28
C ARG A 295 -10.84 -10.12 5.58
N LYS A 296 -11.83 -9.82 6.42
CA LYS A 296 -12.88 -10.77 6.82
C LYS A 296 -13.71 -11.24 5.61
N THR A 297 -14.12 -10.31 4.77
CA THR A 297 -14.97 -10.61 3.60
C THR A 297 -14.21 -11.44 2.57
N LEU A 298 -12.96 -11.07 2.25
CA LEU A 298 -12.12 -11.87 1.34
C LEU A 298 -11.87 -13.27 1.89
N HIS A 299 -11.55 -13.40 3.15
CA HIS A 299 -11.34 -14.71 3.79
C HIS A 299 -12.59 -15.59 3.68
N HIS A 300 -13.77 -15.03 3.98
CA HIS A 300 -15.04 -15.75 3.85
C HIS A 300 -15.30 -16.20 2.40
N GLU A 301 -15.18 -15.30 1.44
CA GLU A 301 -15.49 -15.59 0.05
C GLU A 301 -14.49 -16.56 -0.59
N ILE A 302 -13.20 -16.48 -0.24
CA ILE A 302 -12.16 -17.41 -0.72
C ILE A 302 -12.40 -18.81 -0.20
N ASN A 303 -12.76 -18.97 1.08
CA ASN A 303 -13.05 -20.27 1.67
C ASN A 303 -14.29 -20.93 1.05
N ASN A 304 -15.20 -20.16 0.47
CA ASN A 304 -16.37 -20.66 -0.26
C ASN A 304 -16.07 -21.04 -1.72
N LEU A 305 -14.84 -20.82 -2.21
CA LEU A 305 -14.45 -21.26 -3.54
C LEU A 305 -14.18 -22.77 -3.57
N ALA A 306 -14.66 -23.46 -4.60
CA ALA A 306 -14.49 -24.91 -4.75
C ALA A 306 -13.00 -25.36 -4.73
N HIS A 307 -12.07 -24.50 -5.20
CA HIS A 307 -10.63 -24.77 -5.21
C HIS A 307 -9.86 -24.10 -4.08
N SER A 308 -10.56 -23.33 -3.21
CA SER A 308 -10.07 -22.69 -1.99
C SER A 308 -8.57 -22.28 -2.05
N PRO A 309 -8.20 -21.24 -2.83
CA PRO A 309 -6.82 -20.81 -2.93
C PRO A 309 -6.32 -20.29 -1.58
N TYR A 310 -5.02 -20.44 -1.32
CA TYR A 310 -4.41 -19.90 -0.12
C TYR A 310 -4.54 -18.36 -0.09
N LEU A 311 -5.02 -17.79 1.02
CA LEU A 311 -5.08 -16.34 1.19
C LEU A 311 -3.92 -15.86 2.05
N SER A 312 -3.05 -15.03 1.48
CA SER A 312 -2.00 -14.32 2.18
C SER A 312 -2.39 -12.87 2.43
N ILE A 313 -2.22 -12.41 3.66
CA ILE A 313 -2.45 -11.03 4.07
C ILE A 313 -1.31 -10.63 5.00
N PRO A 314 -0.53 -9.58 4.69
CA PRO A 314 0.55 -9.13 5.56
C PRO A 314 0.03 -8.63 6.92
N SER A 315 0.90 -8.60 7.91
CA SER A 315 0.61 -7.90 9.16
C SER A 315 0.31 -6.40 8.88
N PRO A 316 -0.49 -5.73 9.71
CA PRO A 316 -0.89 -4.34 9.46
C PRO A 316 0.27 -3.36 9.26
N ASP A 317 1.38 -3.56 9.94
CA ASP A 317 2.62 -2.78 9.86
C ASP A 317 3.38 -2.95 8.53
N LEU A 318 3.12 -4.04 7.79
CA LEU A 318 3.67 -4.29 6.45
C LEU A 318 2.70 -3.91 5.32
N CYS A 319 1.47 -3.47 5.63
CA CYS A 319 0.50 -3.07 4.62
C CYS A 319 0.74 -1.67 4.06
N THR A 320 1.20 -0.73 4.91
CA THR A 320 1.54 0.65 4.50
C THR A 320 2.94 0.72 3.93
N ASP A 321 3.32 1.89 3.38
CA ASP A 321 4.64 2.11 2.80
C ASP A 321 5.74 1.91 3.85
N ASN A 322 6.72 1.04 3.54
CA ASN A 322 7.79 0.67 4.46
C ASN A 322 9.02 0.13 3.72
N GLY A 323 10.18 0.14 4.39
CA GLY A 323 11.42 -0.37 3.81
C GLY A 323 11.46 -1.89 3.65
N ALA A 324 10.72 -2.62 4.50
CA ALA A 324 10.73 -4.09 4.48
C ALA A 324 10.12 -4.66 3.20
N MET A 325 9.02 -4.07 2.70
CA MET A 325 8.40 -4.48 1.44
C MET A 325 9.35 -4.31 0.24
N ILE A 326 10.17 -3.27 0.26
CA ILE A 326 11.15 -2.99 -0.80
C ILE A 326 12.33 -3.95 -0.71
N ALA A 327 12.85 -4.20 0.49
CA ALA A 327 13.88 -5.20 0.70
C ALA A 327 13.41 -6.61 0.31
N ALA A 328 12.15 -6.97 0.63
CA ALA A 328 11.55 -8.24 0.24
C ALA A 328 11.46 -8.39 -1.29
N ALA A 329 10.95 -7.38 -2.00
CA ALA A 329 10.92 -7.38 -3.47
C ALA A 329 12.34 -7.49 -4.06
N GLY A 330 13.29 -6.74 -3.49
CA GLY A 330 14.71 -6.82 -3.86
C GLY A 330 15.31 -8.21 -3.68
N ALA A 331 14.89 -8.95 -2.65
CA ALA A 331 15.37 -10.29 -2.36
C ALA A 331 14.98 -11.32 -3.44
N TYR A 332 13.90 -11.08 -4.17
CA TYR A 332 13.49 -11.90 -5.31
C TYR A 332 13.91 -11.33 -6.66
N SER A 333 14.42 -10.09 -6.72
CA SER A 333 14.89 -9.49 -7.97
C SER A 333 16.22 -10.10 -8.41
N LYS A 334 16.36 -10.30 -9.73
CA LYS A 334 17.62 -10.69 -10.38
C LYS A 334 18.45 -9.49 -10.84
N GLN A 335 17.85 -8.30 -10.83
CA GLN A 335 18.54 -7.08 -11.29
C GLN A 335 19.60 -6.65 -10.27
N ARG A 336 20.76 -6.25 -10.80
CA ARG A 336 21.83 -5.62 -10.05
C ARG A 336 22.40 -4.53 -10.94
N LEU A 337 22.28 -3.27 -10.48
CA LEU A 337 22.71 -2.09 -11.21
C LEU A 337 23.93 -1.48 -10.53
N HIS A 338 24.79 -0.90 -11.36
CA HIS A 338 25.76 0.06 -10.90
C HIS A 338 25.05 1.38 -10.53
N TRP A 339 25.58 2.12 -9.57
CA TRP A 339 24.92 3.35 -9.07
C TRP A 339 24.69 4.41 -10.15
N THR A 340 25.45 4.41 -11.24
CA THR A 340 25.27 5.34 -12.39
C THR A 340 24.09 5.00 -13.29
N GLU A 341 23.53 3.81 -13.18
CA GLU A 341 22.51 3.30 -14.12
C GLU A 341 21.07 3.54 -13.61
N LEU A 342 20.91 3.89 -12.32
CA LEU A 342 19.58 4.06 -11.72
C LEU A 342 19.11 5.52 -11.84
N SER A 343 17.86 5.68 -12.26
CA SER A 343 17.13 6.95 -12.28
C SER A 343 15.71 6.76 -11.75
N ALA A 344 15.18 7.78 -11.06
CA ALA A 344 13.80 7.78 -10.62
C ALA A 344 12.84 7.90 -11.84
N ASP A 345 11.75 7.13 -11.82
CA ASP A 345 10.67 7.17 -12.80
C ASP A 345 9.31 7.30 -12.12
N PRO A 346 8.77 8.51 -11.98
CA PRO A 346 7.48 8.73 -11.30
C PRO A 346 6.28 8.16 -12.06
N SER A 347 6.43 7.92 -13.37
CA SER A 347 5.39 7.41 -14.25
C SER A 347 5.42 5.90 -14.44
N LEU A 348 6.36 5.23 -13.75
CA LEU A 348 6.50 3.78 -13.84
C LEU A 348 5.17 3.11 -13.48
N TYR A 349 4.78 2.14 -14.32
CA TYR A 349 3.69 1.23 -14.00
C TYR A 349 4.30 -0.18 -13.81
N TYR A 350 3.54 -1.24 -13.68
CA TYR A 350 4.11 -2.59 -13.46
C TYR A 350 5.15 -3.02 -14.49
#